data_9bf10a44c2a17dad2ee9ac647a5b93b5
#
_entry.id   9bf10a44c2a17dad2ee9ac647a5b93b5
#
_cell.length_a   1.000
_cell.length_b   1.000
_cell.length_c   1.000
_cell.angle_alpha   90.00
_cell.angle_beta   90.00
_cell.angle_gamma   90.00
#
_symmetry.space_group_name_H-M   'P 1'
#
loop_
_entity.id
_entity.type
_entity.pdbx_description
1 polymer ?
#
loop_
_entity_poly.entity_id
_entity_poly.type
_entity_poly.pdbx_seq_one_letter_code
_entity_poly.pdbx_strand_id
1 'polypeptide(L)'
;MPIGVDLDGTISKTRLYNPSLQLPWWIFILLVPLILLIRPNREAVKKIREMKDWGHEIIIVSARPPWATNLTMRWLSLHKVPFDKIFCVGFGKGTKDRKLEVIRKEKIKYFFDDNKKVADFLNHNFVVTTRL
;
A
#
# COMPACT_ATOMS: atom_id res chain seq x y z
N MET A 1 8.38 -15.78 3.60
CA MET A 1 7.14 -15.74 2.81
C MET A 1 6.78 -14.28 2.51
N PRO A 2 6.56 -13.91 1.26
CA PRO A 2 6.20 -12.53 0.93
C PRO A 2 4.78 -12.20 1.39
N ILE A 3 4.64 -11.07 2.08
CA ILE A 3 3.36 -10.53 2.53
C ILE A 3 3.19 -9.16 1.90
N GLY A 4 2.06 -8.94 1.26
CA GLY A 4 1.72 -7.65 0.65
C GLY A 4 0.90 -6.79 1.59
N VAL A 5 1.16 -5.50 1.61
CA VAL A 5 0.44 -4.55 2.45
C VAL A 5 0.10 -3.31 1.63
N ASP A 6 -1.16 -2.90 1.68
CA ASP A 6 -1.59 -1.61 1.15
C ASP A 6 -1.11 -0.48 2.06
N LEU A 7 -0.95 0.71 1.51
CA LEU A 7 -0.42 1.85 2.24
C LEU A 7 -1.52 2.75 2.80
N ASP A 8 -2.30 3.39 1.91
CA ASP A 8 -3.29 4.39 2.32
C ASP A 8 -4.53 3.73 2.92
N GLY A 9 -4.88 4.15 4.13
CA GLY A 9 -5.97 3.57 4.89
C GLY A 9 -5.59 2.32 5.68
N THR A 10 -4.45 1.68 5.40
CA THR A 10 -3.92 0.53 6.14
C THR A 10 -2.74 0.94 7.02
N ILE A 11 -1.60 1.31 6.43
CA ILE A 11 -0.45 1.81 7.18
C ILE A 11 -0.63 3.28 7.52
N SER A 12 -1.10 4.08 6.56
CA SER A 12 -1.45 5.47 6.76
C SER A 12 -2.91 5.57 7.22
N LYS A 13 -3.17 6.41 8.22
CA LYS A 13 -4.55 6.66 8.69
C LYS A 13 -5.40 7.39 7.66
N THR A 14 -4.77 8.15 6.78
CA THR A 14 -5.47 8.95 5.78
C THR A 14 -5.44 8.24 4.43
N ARG A 15 -6.60 8.06 3.85
CA ARG A 15 -6.74 7.51 2.50
C ARG A 15 -6.64 8.65 1.50
N LEU A 16 -5.39 9.02 1.16
CA LEU A 16 -5.12 10.14 0.27
C LEU A 16 -5.41 9.81 -1.19
N TYR A 17 -5.07 8.59 -1.61
CA TYR A 17 -5.29 8.12 -2.98
C TYR A 17 -6.37 7.05 -3.01
N ASN A 18 -7.59 7.45 -3.32
CA ASN A 18 -8.69 6.51 -3.50
C ASN A 18 -8.71 6.08 -4.97
N PRO A 19 -8.71 4.77 -5.28
CA PRO A 19 -8.76 4.30 -6.67
C PRO A 19 -9.97 4.80 -7.45
N SER A 20 -11.08 5.15 -6.78
CA SER A 20 -12.28 5.68 -7.42
C SER A 20 -12.23 7.19 -7.66
N LEU A 21 -11.28 7.91 -7.08
CA LEU A 21 -11.11 9.35 -7.30
C LEU A 21 -10.11 9.61 -8.41
N GLN A 22 -10.53 10.45 -9.36
CA GLN A 22 -9.68 10.90 -10.46
C GLN A 22 -9.43 12.40 -10.28
N LEU A 23 -8.29 12.73 -9.68
CA LEU A 23 -7.88 14.11 -9.45
C LEU A 23 -6.78 14.51 -10.45
N PRO A 24 -6.72 15.80 -10.87
CA PRO A 24 -5.61 16.27 -11.67
C PRO A 24 -4.27 16.04 -10.99
N TRP A 25 -3.25 15.67 -11.77
CA TRP A 25 -1.93 15.34 -11.24
C TRP A 25 -1.26 16.51 -10.49
N TRP A 26 -1.53 17.75 -10.89
CA TRP A 26 -0.94 18.93 -10.23
C TRP A 26 -1.44 19.11 -8.79
N ILE A 27 -2.64 18.59 -8.45
CA ILE A 27 -3.13 18.60 -7.08
C ILE A 27 -2.22 17.76 -6.19
N PHE A 28 -1.76 16.62 -6.68
CA PHE A 28 -0.86 15.75 -5.92
C PHE A 28 0.48 16.41 -5.66
N ILE A 29 1.00 17.18 -6.61
CA ILE A 29 2.25 17.94 -6.42
C ILE A 29 2.09 18.96 -5.30
N LEU A 30 0.95 19.66 -5.22
CA LEU A 30 0.67 20.59 -4.14
C LEU A 30 0.52 19.90 -2.79
N LEU A 31 0.10 18.63 -2.77
CA LEU A 31 -0.08 17.86 -1.56
C LEU A 31 1.19 17.14 -1.08
N VAL A 32 2.26 17.15 -1.87
CA VAL A 32 3.52 16.47 -1.52
C VAL A 32 4.02 16.81 -0.12
N PRO A 33 4.10 18.09 0.30
CA PRO A 33 4.54 18.40 1.68
C PRO A 33 3.59 17.86 2.74
N LEU A 34 2.29 17.77 2.44
CA LEU A 34 1.28 17.26 3.38
C LEU A 34 1.38 15.75 3.55
N ILE A 35 1.83 15.03 2.54
CA ILE A 35 2.00 13.57 2.59
C ILE A 35 2.96 13.19 3.71
N LEU A 36 4.03 13.94 3.92
CA LEU A 36 5.01 13.70 4.98
C LEU A 36 4.44 13.90 6.37
N LEU A 37 3.34 14.67 6.50
CA LEU A 37 2.69 14.97 7.77
C LEU A 37 1.60 13.96 8.14
N ILE A 38 1.24 13.04 7.24
CA ILE A 38 0.22 12.03 7.50
C ILE A 38 0.72 11.08 8.60
N ARG A 39 -0.14 10.83 9.58
CA ARG A 39 0.20 9.95 10.70
C ARG A 39 0.07 8.49 10.29
N PRO A 40 1.00 7.62 10.72
CA PRO A 40 0.88 6.19 10.50
C PRO A 40 -0.15 5.57 11.45
N ASN A 41 -0.71 4.45 11.04
CA ASN A 41 -1.49 3.60 11.93
C ASN A 41 -0.52 2.76 12.78
N ARG A 42 -0.39 3.12 14.04
CA ARG A 42 0.60 2.49 14.94
C ARG A 42 0.41 1.00 15.10
N GLU A 43 -0.85 0.53 15.19
CA GLU A 43 -1.14 -0.89 15.31
C GLU A 43 -0.73 -1.67 14.04
N ALA A 44 -1.01 -1.12 12.87
CA ALA A 44 -0.60 -1.71 11.61
C ALA A 44 0.92 -1.79 11.50
N VAL A 45 1.62 -0.71 11.86
CA VAL A 45 3.09 -0.67 11.86
C VAL A 45 3.66 -1.71 12.81
N LYS A 46 3.07 -1.84 14.01
CA LYS A 46 3.49 -2.86 14.98
C LYS A 46 3.36 -4.27 14.40
N LYS A 47 2.23 -4.58 13.78
CA LYS A 47 2.00 -5.89 13.18
C LYS A 47 2.97 -6.18 12.04
N ILE A 48 3.27 -5.17 11.22
CA ILE A 48 4.25 -5.30 10.13
C ILE A 48 5.64 -5.60 10.69
N ARG A 49 6.05 -4.91 11.77
CA ARG A 49 7.33 -5.18 12.43
C ARG A 49 7.40 -6.60 12.97
N GLU A 50 6.33 -7.08 13.59
CA GLU A 50 6.24 -8.44 14.10
C GLU A 50 6.39 -9.47 12.96
N MET A 51 5.71 -9.25 11.84
CA MET A 51 5.82 -10.13 10.67
C MET A 51 7.23 -10.11 10.10
N LYS A 52 7.88 -8.95 10.05
CA LYS A 52 9.26 -8.82 9.60
C LYS A 52 10.23 -9.57 10.54
N ASP A 53 10.03 -9.44 11.84
CA ASP A 53 10.84 -10.12 12.85
C ASP A 53 10.71 -11.65 12.75
N TRP A 54 9.55 -12.14 12.29
CA TRP A 54 9.32 -13.57 12.06
C TRP A 54 9.91 -14.07 10.74
N GLY A 55 10.61 -13.22 10.00
CA GLY A 55 11.30 -13.61 8.76
C GLY A 55 10.50 -13.43 7.48
N HIS A 56 9.34 -12.79 7.53
CA HIS A 56 8.55 -12.53 6.34
C HIS A 56 9.11 -11.35 5.54
N GLU A 57 9.01 -11.45 4.21
CA GLU A 57 9.32 -10.35 3.30
C GLU A 57 8.10 -9.43 3.22
N ILE A 58 8.30 -8.13 3.45
CA ILE A 58 7.22 -7.14 3.42
C ILE A 58 7.27 -6.39 2.10
N ILE A 59 6.18 -6.47 1.34
CA ILE A 59 6.04 -5.82 0.04
C ILE A 59 4.89 -4.83 0.12
N ILE A 60 5.20 -3.55 -0.06
CA ILE A 60 4.19 -2.49 -0.08
C ILE A 60 3.65 -2.37 -1.51
N VAL A 61 2.35 -2.48 -1.66
CA VAL A 61 1.68 -2.30 -2.96
C VAL A 61 0.66 -1.19 -2.80
N SER A 62 0.95 -0.03 -3.39
CA SER A 62 0.18 1.19 -3.20
C SER A 62 -0.47 1.64 -4.50
N ALA A 63 -1.66 2.24 -4.39
CA ALA A 63 -2.32 2.90 -5.52
C ALA A 63 -1.72 4.28 -5.83
N ARG A 64 -0.72 4.73 -5.10
CA ARG A 64 -0.04 5.99 -5.40
C ARG A 64 0.60 5.95 -6.78
N PRO A 65 0.73 7.09 -7.46
CA PRO A 65 1.38 7.11 -8.77
C PRO A 65 2.87 6.77 -8.66
N PRO A 66 3.47 6.19 -9.72
CA PRO A 66 4.89 5.79 -9.69
C PRO A 66 5.85 6.92 -9.33
N TRP A 67 5.56 8.17 -9.69
CA TRP A 67 6.43 9.31 -9.36
C TRP A 67 6.47 9.59 -7.85
N ALA A 68 5.50 9.10 -7.08
CA ALA A 68 5.46 9.27 -5.63
C ALA A 68 6.27 8.21 -4.88
N THR A 69 6.94 7.29 -5.56
CA THR A 69 7.64 6.17 -4.92
C THR A 69 8.71 6.65 -3.94
N ASN A 70 9.58 7.57 -4.36
CA ASN A 70 10.65 8.06 -3.49
C ASN A 70 10.12 8.79 -2.27
N LEU A 71 9.08 9.61 -2.44
CA LEU A 71 8.43 10.30 -1.34
C LEU A 71 7.82 9.32 -0.36
N THR A 72 7.18 8.28 -0.86
CA THR A 72 6.56 7.23 -0.05
C THR A 72 7.62 6.47 0.74
N MET A 73 8.76 6.14 0.12
CA MET A 73 9.88 5.48 0.80
C MET A 73 10.42 6.34 1.94
N ARG A 74 10.53 7.65 1.74
CA ARG A 74 10.95 8.59 2.79
C ARG A 74 9.96 8.60 3.95
N TRP A 75 8.66 8.61 3.65
CA TRP A 75 7.62 8.56 4.67
C TRP A 75 7.71 7.27 5.49
N LEU A 76 7.87 6.13 4.82
CA LEU A 76 8.02 4.84 5.50
C LEU A 76 9.25 4.82 6.40
N SER A 77 10.38 5.34 5.93
CA SER A 77 11.61 5.42 6.70
C SER A 77 11.46 6.35 7.90
N LEU A 78 10.81 7.50 7.71
CA LEU A 78 10.57 8.48 8.77
C LEU A 78 9.76 7.87 9.92
N HIS A 79 8.77 7.04 9.60
CA HIS A 79 7.93 6.39 10.60
C HIS A 79 8.40 4.98 10.99
N LYS A 80 9.62 4.62 10.57
CA LYS A 80 10.27 3.33 10.92
C LYS A 80 9.43 2.12 10.55
N VAL A 81 8.78 2.17 9.39
CA VAL A 81 8.04 1.03 8.82
C VAL A 81 9.01 0.16 8.03
N PRO A 82 9.23 -1.10 8.44
CA PRO A 82 10.11 -1.98 7.68
C PRO A 82 9.43 -2.45 6.40
N PHE A 83 10.17 -2.46 5.29
CA PHE A 83 9.71 -3.04 4.03
C PHE A 83 10.90 -3.49 3.20
N ASP A 84 10.67 -4.47 2.34
CA ASP A 84 11.70 -5.01 1.46
C ASP A 84 11.56 -4.48 0.04
N LYS A 85 10.31 -4.35 -0.44
CA LYS A 85 10.00 -3.83 -1.77
C LYS A 85 8.79 -2.91 -1.71
N ILE A 86 8.69 -1.98 -2.67
CA ILE A 86 7.55 -1.09 -2.81
C ILE A 86 7.17 -0.98 -4.28
N PHE A 87 5.87 -1.05 -4.54
CA PHE A 87 5.30 -0.87 -5.87
C PHE A 87 4.17 0.15 -5.80
N CYS A 88 4.34 1.28 -6.48
CA CYS A 88 3.29 2.28 -6.65
C CYS A 88 2.68 2.07 -8.04
N VAL A 89 1.50 1.44 -8.08
CA VAL A 89 0.89 0.98 -9.33
C VAL A 89 0.01 2.03 -10.01
N GLY A 90 -0.22 3.16 -9.35
CA GLY A 90 -1.12 4.20 -9.86
C GLY A 90 -2.55 4.00 -9.42
N PHE A 91 -3.31 5.10 -9.39
CA PHE A 91 -4.71 5.11 -8.99
C PHE A 91 -5.64 5.22 -10.21
N GLY A 92 -6.95 5.11 -9.97
CA GLY A 92 -7.97 5.22 -10.99
C GLY A 92 -8.35 3.89 -11.61
N LYS A 93 -8.77 3.91 -12.86
CA LYS A 93 -9.24 2.71 -13.56
C LYS A 93 -8.11 1.69 -13.71
N GLY A 94 -8.40 0.44 -13.40
CA GLY A 94 -7.43 -0.66 -13.55
C GLY A 94 -6.50 -0.84 -12.36
N THR A 95 -6.64 -0.09 -11.28
CA THR A 95 -5.78 -0.22 -10.09
C THR A 95 -5.83 -1.64 -9.50
N LYS A 96 -7.00 -2.23 -9.41
CA LYS A 96 -7.16 -3.60 -8.87
C LYS A 96 -6.38 -4.61 -9.70
N ASP A 97 -6.44 -4.49 -11.01
CA ASP A 97 -5.74 -5.39 -11.93
C ASP A 97 -4.23 -5.22 -11.83
N ARG A 98 -3.75 -3.97 -11.71
CA ARG A 98 -2.32 -3.70 -11.54
C ARG A 98 -1.80 -4.23 -10.21
N LYS A 99 -2.58 -4.09 -9.13
CA LYS A 99 -2.23 -4.69 -7.83
C LYS A 99 -2.15 -6.21 -7.94
N LEU A 100 -3.13 -6.84 -8.57
CA LEU A 100 -3.14 -8.30 -8.76
C LEU A 100 -1.94 -8.78 -9.56
N GLU A 101 -1.55 -8.05 -10.60
CA GLU A 101 -0.37 -8.38 -11.42
C GLU A 101 0.90 -8.38 -10.57
N VAL A 102 1.11 -7.37 -9.73
CA VAL A 102 2.24 -7.31 -8.81
C VAL A 102 2.19 -8.46 -7.80
N ILE A 103 1.02 -8.72 -7.23
CA ILE A 103 0.83 -9.79 -6.24
C ILE A 103 1.21 -11.14 -6.85
N ARG A 104 0.80 -11.43 -8.08
CA ARG A 104 1.16 -12.66 -8.77
C ARG A 104 2.65 -12.75 -9.12
N LYS A 105 3.21 -11.66 -9.61
CA LYS A 105 4.63 -11.57 -9.97
C LYS A 105 5.52 -11.83 -8.76
N GLU A 106 5.18 -11.24 -7.63
CA GLU A 106 5.95 -11.36 -6.39
C GLU A 106 5.54 -12.59 -5.56
N LYS A 107 4.61 -13.39 -6.04
CA LYS A 107 4.12 -14.62 -5.38
C LYS A 107 3.56 -14.38 -3.98
N ILE A 108 2.85 -13.24 -3.82
CA ILE A 108 2.21 -12.87 -2.55
C ILE A 108 0.94 -13.72 -2.38
N LYS A 109 0.81 -14.39 -1.24
CA LYS A 109 -0.37 -15.19 -0.90
C LYS A 109 -1.28 -14.48 0.09
N TYR A 110 -0.72 -13.64 0.95
CA TYR A 110 -1.45 -12.89 1.96
C TYR A 110 -1.29 -11.40 1.71
N PHE A 111 -2.41 -10.69 1.69
CA PHE A 111 -2.44 -9.26 1.42
C PHE A 111 -3.32 -8.54 2.43
N PHE A 112 -2.88 -7.39 2.90
CA PHE A 112 -3.63 -6.57 3.84
C PHE A 112 -4.07 -5.28 3.15
N ASP A 113 -5.38 -5.11 3.00
CA ASP A 113 -5.98 -3.93 2.35
C ASP A 113 -7.33 -3.65 3.02
N ASP A 114 -7.59 -2.40 3.38
CA ASP A 114 -8.85 -2.02 4.00
C ASP A 114 -9.93 -1.62 2.98
N ASN A 115 -9.60 -1.51 1.70
CA ASN A 115 -10.55 -1.23 0.64
C ASN A 115 -11.34 -2.50 0.30
N LYS A 116 -12.64 -2.50 0.64
CA LYS A 116 -13.50 -3.66 0.46
C LYS A 116 -13.56 -4.13 -1.00
N LYS A 117 -13.64 -3.21 -1.95
CA LYS A 117 -13.73 -3.57 -3.38
C LYS A 117 -12.46 -4.29 -3.85
N VAL A 118 -11.29 -3.81 -3.41
CA VAL A 118 -10.01 -4.44 -3.73
C VAL A 118 -9.91 -5.79 -3.03
N ALA A 119 -10.27 -5.85 -1.74
CA ALA A 119 -10.23 -7.10 -0.99
C ALA A 119 -11.11 -8.18 -1.61
N ASP A 120 -12.35 -7.83 -1.98
CA ASP A 120 -13.27 -8.77 -2.61
C ASP A 120 -12.73 -9.28 -3.95
N PHE A 121 -12.17 -8.37 -4.76
CA PHE A 121 -11.56 -8.73 -6.05
C PHE A 121 -10.38 -9.68 -5.87
N LEU A 122 -9.49 -9.39 -4.92
CA LEU A 122 -8.31 -10.22 -4.67
C LEU A 122 -8.68 -11.59 -4.09
N ASN A 123 -9.64 -11.63 -3.17
CA ASN A 123 -10.14 -12.91 -2.63
C ASN A 123 -10.75 -13.77 -3.73
N HIS A 124 -11.49 -13.17 -4.65
CA HIS A 124 -12.04 -13.88 -5.81
C HIS A 124 -10.94 -14.47 -6.72
N ASN A 125 -9.76 -13.86 -6.73
CA ASN A 125 -8.60 -14.32 -7.49
C ASN A 125 -7.62 -15.16 -6.64
N PHE A 126 -8.10 -15.76 -5.56
CA PHE A 126 -7.35 -16.68 -4.70
C PHE A 126 -6.19 -16.04 -3.92
N VAL A 127 -6.24 -14.73 -3.71
CA VAL A 127 -5.31 -14.03 -2.82
C VAL A 127 -6.01 -13.77 -1.50
N VAL A 128 -5.55 -14.36 -0.41
CA VAL A 128 -6.14 -14.14 0.91
C VAL A 128 -5.90 -12.68 1.32
N THR A 129 -6.99 -11.92 1.42
CA THR A 129 -6.91 -10.49 1.74
C THR A 129 -7.77 -10.18 2.96
N THR A 130 -7.21 -9.44 3.90
CA THR A 130 -7.87 -9.08 5.14
C THR A 130 -7.46 -7.68 5.59
N ARG A 131 -8.19 -7.15 6.56
CA ARG A 131 -7.80 -5.89 7.24
C ARG A 131 -6.71 -6.18 8.26
N LEU A 132 -5.85 -5.21 8.37
CA LEU A 132 -4.77 -5.28 9.34
C LEU A 132 -5.22 -4.84 10.74
#